data_cb5c2b8557311e54a93b46d83f7bc3c0
#
_entry.id   cb5c2b8557311e54a93b46d83f7bc3c0
#
_cell.length_a   1.000
_cell.length_b   1.000
_cell.length_c   1.000
_cell.angle_alpha   90.00
_cell.angle_beta   90.00
_cell.angle_gamma   90.00
#
_symmetry.space_group_name_H-M   'P 1'
#
loop_
_entity.id
_entity.type
_entity.pdbx_description
1 polymer ?
#
loop_
_entity_poly.entity_id
_entity_poly.type
_entity_poly.pdbx_seq_one_letter_code
_entity_poly.pdbx_strand_id
1 'polypeptide(L)'
;MRLKLPEERKVYWTQHSKMKMRQYRFSEKRVLKIFRRPDRVEEGIAEGTIAAMQITGTKKNPTEAWVMYIVLKKPKGIKVISAWRYPGRTPMGERPIIPADTLEEIEKITKS
;
A
#
# COMPACT_ATOMS: atom_id res chain seq x y z
N MET A 1 -14.15 -9.93 -4.72
CA MET A 1 -15.04 -8.85 -4.26
C MET A 1 -14.32 -7.52 -4.32
N ARG A 2 -14.97 -6.53 -4.87
CA ARG A 2 -14.35 -5.21 -4.99
C ARG A 2 -14.42 -4.48 -3.64
N LEU A 3 -13.25 -4.05 -3.14
CA LEU A 3 -13.23 -3.16 -1.99
C LEU A 3 -13.69 -1.80 -2.43
N LYS A 4 -14.84 -1.39 -1.93
CA LYS A 4 -15.37 -0.08 -2.24
C LYS A 4 -15.02 0.87 -1.10
N LEU A 5 -14.37 1.97 -1.42
CA LEU A 5 -14.06 2.99 -0.43
C LEU A 5 -15.30 3.87 -0.26
N PRO A 6 -16.01 3.80 0.86
CA PRO A 6 -17.17 4.65 1.08
C PRO A 6 -16.74 6.11 1.12
N GLU A 7 -17.57 7.00 0.60
CA GLU A 7 -17.26 8.43 0.58
C GLU A 7 -17.05 9.00 1.98
N GLU A 8 -17.77 8.47 2.96
CA GLU A 8 -17.64 8.92 4.35
C GLU A 8 -16.38 8.39 5.02
N ARG A 9 -15.67 7.46 4.40
CA ARG A 9 -14.46 6.90 4.97
C ARG A 9 -13.28 7.81 4.68
N LYS A 10 -12.66 8.33 5.73
CA LYS A 10 -11.51 9.20 5.58
C LYS A 10 -10.24 8.42 5.28
N VAL A 11 -9.32 9.06 4.56
CA VAL A 11 -8.00 8.54 4.30
C VAL A 11 -7.00 9.39 5.07
N TYR A 12 -6.20 8.72 5.87
CA TYR A 12 -5.14 9.36 6.65
C TYR A 12 -3.80 9.01 6.03
N TRP A 13 -2.96 10.00 5.85
CA TRP A 13 -1.67 9.85 5.19
C TRP A 13 -0.57 10.05 6.22
N THR A 14 0.22 9.01 6.49
CA THR A 14 1.35 9.15 7.41
C THR A 14 2.44 9.99 6.75
N GLN A 15 3.33 10.57 7.56
CA GLN A 15 4.47 11.30 7.03
C GLN A 15 5.34 10.39 6.18
N HIS A 16 5.53 9.15 6.64
CA HIS A 16 6.28 8.16 5.88
C HIS A 16 5.65 7.89 4.52
N SER A 17 4.31 7.73 4.46
CA SER A 17 3.64 7.49 3.19
C SER A 17 3.81 8.66 2.23
N LYS A 18 3.72 9.88 2.73
CA LYS A 18 3.92 11.08 1.91
C LYS A 18 5.33 11.14 1.33
N MET A 19 6.33 10.79 2.14
CA MET A 19 7.71 10.74 1.69
C MET A 19 7.90 9.67 0.60
N LYS A 20 7.35 8.48 0.81
CA LYS A 20 7.45 7.39 -0.16
C LYS A 20 6.73 7.74 -1.45
N MET A 21 5.56 8.37 -1.35
CA MET A 21 4.82 8.80 -2.54
C MET A 21 5.63 9.79 -3.37
N ARG A 22 6.32 10.74 -2.72
CA ARG A 22 7.21 11.66 -3.43
C ARG A 22 8.38 10.93 -4.07
N GLN A 23 8.97 9.98 -3.33
CA GLN A 23 10.10 9.21 -3.82
C GLN A 23 9.76 8.43 -5.09
N TYR A 24 8.59 7.81 -5.13
CA TYR A 24 8.17 6.99 -6.25
C TYR A 24 7.23 7.70 -7.22
N ARG A 25 6.97 8.99 -6.97
CA ARG A 25 6.09 9.83 -7.79
C ARG A 25 4.67 9.29 -7.91
N PHE A 26 4.10 8.91 -6.78
CA PHE A 26 2.69 8.54 -6.69
C PHE A 26 1.88 9.73 -6.22
N SER A 27 0.80 10.05 -6.94
CA SER A 27 -0.19 10.99 -6.46
C SER A 27 -1.15 10.29 -5.48
N GLU A 28 -1.88 11.07 -4.70
CA GLU A 28 -2.93 10.52 -3.85
C GLU A 28 -3.97 9.78 -4.69
N LYS A 29 -4.33 10.34 -5.82
CA LYS A 29 -5.28 9.72 -6.73
C LYS A 29 -4.81 8.34 -7.19
N ARG A 30 -3.51 8.22 -7.50
CA ARG A 30 -2.93 6.95 -7.92
C ARG A 30 -3.00 5.91 -6.79
N VAL A 31 -2.65 6.32 -5.57
CA VAL A 31 -2.69 5.43 -4.42
C VAL A 31 -4.11 4.94 -4.16
N LEU A 32 -5.09 5.84 -4.23
CA LEU A 32 -6.49 5.46 -4.03
C LEU A 32 -6.98 4.52 -5.13
N LYS A 33 -6.50 4.68 -6.35
CA LYS A 33 -6.84 3.78 -7.45
C LYS A 33 -6.34 2.37 -7.18
N ILE A 34 -5.11 2.25 -6.68
CA ILE A 34 -4.54 0.95 -6.33
C ILE A 34 -5.35 0.32 -5.20
N PHE A 35 -5.74 1.10 -4.21
CA PHE A 35 -6.57 0.63 -3.11
C PHE A 35 -7.93 0.12 -3.61
N ARG A 36 -8.57 0.85 -4.51
CA ARG A 36 -9.92 0.51 -4.99
C ARG A 36 -9.96 -0.65 -5.97
N ARG A 37 -8.93 -0.79 -6.80
CA ARG A 37 -8.90 -1.79 -7.87
C ARG A 37 -7.56 -2.52 -7.92
N PRO A 38 -7.23 -3.23 -6.83
CA PRO A 38 -5.96 -3.94 -6.83
C PRO A 38 -6.00 -5.15 -7.77
N ASP A 39 -4.86 -5.42 -8.39
CA ASP A 39 -4.66 -6.66 -9.13
C ASP A 39 -4.31 -7.79 -8.18
N ARG A 40 -3.79 -7.43 -7.00
CA ARG A 40 -3.38 -8.40 -5.99
C ARG A 40 -3.43 -7.74 -4.61
N VAL A 41 -3.87 -8.52 -3.61
CA VAL A 41 -3.90 -8.08 -2.23
C VAL A 41 -3.24 -9.15 -1.38
N GLU A 42 -2.30 -8.74 -0.52
CA GLU A 42 -1.61 -9.66 0.38
C GLU A 42 -1.71 -9.12 1.80
N GLU A 43 -1.63 -10.01 2.78
CA GLU A 43 -1.52 -9.58 4.15
C GLU A 43 -0.16 -8.93 4.35
N GLY A 44 -0.15 -7.85 5.14
CA GLY A 44 1.10 -7.21 5.48
C GLY A 44 1.87 -8.02 6.52
N ILE A 45 3.08 -7.56 6.83
CA ILE A 45 3.93 -8.23 7.80
C ILE A 45 3.35 -8.13 9.21
N ALA A 46 2.79 -6.97 9.56
CA ALA A 46 2.20 -6.76 10.87
C ALA A 46 0.70 -7.06 10.80
N GLU A 47 0.16 -7.57 11.90
CA GLU A 47 -1.26 -7.82 12.00
C GLU A 47 -2.06 -6.56 11.70
N GLY A 48 -3.07 -6.69 10.87
CA GLY A 48 -3.93 -5.58 10.50
C GLY A 48 -3.43 -4.76 9.32
N THR A 49 -2.23 -5.03 8.82
CA THR A 49 -1.72 -4.32 7.63
C THR A 49 -2.08 -5.09 6.36
N ILE A 50 -2.37 -4.34 5.32
CA ILE A 50 -2.74 -4.90 4.02
C ILE A 50 -1.86 -4.26 2.96
N ALA A 51 -1.39 -5.06 2.01
CA ALA A 51 -0.63 -4.58 0.87
C ALA A 51 -1.41 -4.84 -0.41
N ALA A 52 -1.74 -3.78 -1.13
CA ALA A 52 -2.46 -3.86 -2.40
C ALA A 52 -1.54 -3.45 -3.53
N MET A 53 -1.70 -4.06 -4.69
CA MET A 53 -0.77 -3.87 -5.80
C MET A 53 -1.52 -3.76 -7.12
N GLN A 54 -1.01 -2.92 -8.01
CA GLN A 54 -1.39 -2.91 -9.42
C GLN A 54 -0.17 -3.20 -10.27
N ILE A 55 -0.39 -4.00 -11.30
CA ILE A 55 0.65 -4.29 -12.29
C ILE A 55 0.78 -3.05 -13.16
N THR A 56 2.02 -2.61 -13.35
CA THR A 56 2.34 -1.42 -14.16
C THR A 56 3.49 -1.76 -15.10
N GLY A 57 3.94 -0.76 -15.85
CA GLY A 57 5.02 -0.98 -16.83
C GLY A 57 4.48 -1.57 -18.11
N THR A 58 5.32 -2.34 -18.80
CA THR A 58 4.98 -2.96 -20.07
C THR A 58 5.13 -4.46 -19.96
N LYS A 59 4.67 -5.18 -20.97
CA LYS A 59 4.85 -6.64 -21.01
C LYS A 59 6.31 -7.04 -20.98
N LYS A 60 7.16 -6.24 -21.62
CA LYS A 60 8.61 -6.47 -21.62
C LYS A 60 9.25 -6.13 -20.30
N ASN A 61 8.80 -5.04 -19.67
CA ASN A 61 9.36 -4.56 -18.41
C ASN A 61 8.24 -4.33 -17.42
N PRO A 62 7.67 -5.42 -16.88
CA PRO A 62 6.58 -5.27 -15.91
C PRO A 62 7.14 -4.74 -14.59
N THR A 63 6.33 -3.94 -13.92
CA THR A 63 6.64 -3.45 -12.59
C THR A 63 5.39 -3.60 -11.73
N GLU A 64 5.55 -3.40 -10.44
CA GLU A 64 4.44 -3.46 -9.49
C GLU A 64 4.39 -2.18 -8.68
N ALA A 65 3.19 -1.62 -8.54
CA ALA A 65 2.95 -0.47 -7.70
C ALA A 65 2.21 -0.95 -6.46
N TRP A 66 2.83 -0.82 -5.29
CA TRP A 66 2.34 -1.32 -4.02
C TRP A 66 1.92 -0.18 -3.10
N VAL A 67 0.86 -0.41 -2.35
CA VAL A 67 0.38 0.49 -1.29
C VAL A 67 0.12 -0.35 -0.05
N MET A 68 0.62 0.09 1.10
CA MET A 68 0.36 -0.57 2.37
C MET A 68 -0.50 0.32 3.24
N TYR A 69 -1.54 -0.26 3.84
CA TYR A 69 -2.48 0.50 4.64
C TYR A 69 -3.04 -0.35 5.78
N ILE A 70 -3.66 0.34 6.73
CA ILE A 70 -4.39 -0.25 7.85
C ILE A 70 -5.83 0.25 7.78
N VAL A 71 -6.77 -0.65 8.03
CA VAL A 71 -8.18 -0.27 8.13
C VAL A 71 -8.44 0.14 9.58
N LEU A 72 -8.94 1.36 9.77
CA LEU A 72 -9.24 1.91 11.08
C LEU A 72 -10.70 1.68 11.43
N LYS A 73 -10.97 1.38 12.70
CA LYS A 73 -12.32 1.18 13.20
C LYS A 73 -12.89 2.43 13.88
N LYS A 74 -12.05 3.17 14.59
CA LYS A 74 -12.44 4.40 15.32
C LYS A 74 -11.34 5.43 15.23
N PRO A 75 -11.55 6.53 14.51
CA PRO A 75 -12.65 6.76 13.57
C PRO A 75 -12.52 5.85 12.37
N LYS A 76 -13.63 5.56 11.72
CA LYS A 76 -13.60 4.74 10.51
C LYS A 76 -12.75 5.41 9.44
N GLY A 77 -11.87 4.64 8.84
CA GLY A 77 -11.02 5.19 7.80
C GLY A 77 -9.94 4.22 7.38
N ILE A 78 -9.05 4.71 6.53
CA ILE A 78 -7.85 3.98 6.13
C ILE A 78 -6.64 4.84 6.44
N LYS A 79 -5.61 4.23 6.99
CA LYS A 79 -4.34 4.91 7.20
C LYS A 79 -3.34 4.33 6.21
N VAL A 80 -2.89 5.15 5.27
CA VAL A 80 -1.88 4.74 4.30
C VAL A 80 -0.52 4.87 4.97
N ILE A 81 0.21 3.75 5.03
CA ILE A 81 1.49 3.68 5.72
C ILE A 81 2.65 3.91 4.76
N SER A 82 2.57 3.34 3.56
CA SER A 82 3.66 3.43 2.60
C SER A 82 3.17 3.14 1.20
N ALA A 83 4.02 3.47 0.22
CA ALA A 83 3.83 3.10 -1.18
C ALA A 83 5.21 2.90 -1.78
N TRP A 84 5.33 1.98 -2.73
CA TRP A 84 6.62 1.74 -3.40
C TRP A 84 6.42 1.07 -4.74
N ARG A 85 7.47 1.02 -5.55
CA ARG A 85 7.49 0.27 -6.80
C ARG A 85 8.46 -0.87 -6.69
N TYR A 86 8.10 -1.99 -7.24
CA TYR A 86 8.98 -3.13 -7.35
C TYR A 86 9.30 -3.37 -8.83
N PRO A 87 10.57 -3.44 -9.22
CA PRO A 87 10.93 -3.74 -10.60
C PRO A 87 10.72 -5.22 -10.87
N GLY A 88 9.82 -5.54 -11.80
CA GLY A 88 9.50 -6.93 -12.11
C GLY A 88 8.23 -7.40 -11.47
N ARG A 89 8.11 -8.70 -11.27
CA ARG A 89 6.95 -9.35 -10.70
C ARG A 89 7.35 -10.20 -9.49
N THR A 90 6.61 -10.02 -8.39
CA THR A 90 6.83 -10.86 -7.20
C THR A 90 5.97 -12.13 -7.32
N PRO A 91 6.44 -13.27 -6.76
CA PRO A 91 5.67 -14.51 -6.82
C PRO A 91 4.32 -14.38 -6.10
N MET A 92 3.28 -14.93 -6.75
CA MET A 92 1.94 -14.96 -6.16
C MET A 92 1.93 -15.81 -4.89
N GLY A 93 1.17 -15.35 -3.89
CA GLY A 93 1.04 -16.10 -2.64
C GLY A 93 2.19 -15.94 -1.67
N GLU A 94 3.24 -15.23 -2.07
CA GLU A 94 4.36 -14.93 -1.18
C GLU A 94 4.23 -13.51 -0.64
N ARG A 95 4.90 -13.24 0.47
CA ARG A 95 4.91 -11.90 1.01
C ARG A 95 5.53 -10.94 0.02
N PRO A 96 4.96 -9.74 -0.10
CA PRO A 96 5.59 -8.71 -0.94
C PRO A 96 6.96 -8.36 -0.39
N ILE A 97 7.86 -7.93 -1.29
CA ILE A 97 9.17 -7.44 -0.89
C ILE A 97 8.96 -6.00 -0.42
N ILE A 98 9.09 -5.79 0.88
CA ILE A 98 8.80 -4.50 1.50
C ILE A 98 10.08 -3.73 1.73
N PRO A 99 10.14 -2.44 1.34
CA PRO A 99 11.34 -1.64 1.58
C PRO A 99 11.72 -1.59 3.05
N ALA A 100 13.02 -1.55 3.33
CA ALA A 100 13.54 -1.58 4.70
C ALA A 100 13.00 -0.43 5.55
N ASP A 101 12.88 0.77 4.99
CA ASP A 101 12.36 1.92 5.73
C ASP A 101 10.88 1.76 6.07
N THR A 102 10.13 1.04 5.24
CA THR A 102 8.73 0.73 5.52
C THR A 102 8.62 -0.30 6.64
N LEU A 103 9.53 -1.27 6.67
CA LEU A 103 9.57 -2.23 7.78
C LEU A 103 9.83 -1.52 9.11
N GLU A 104 10.73 -0.54 9.12
CA GLU A 104 10.99 0.25 10.31
C GLU A 104 9.76 1.02 10.76
N GLU A 105 9.03 1.57 9.82
CA GLU A 105 7.82 2.32 10.12
C GLU A 105 6.74 1.44 10.73
N ILE A 106 6.56 0.24 10.19
CA ILE A 106 5.62 -0.74 10.73
C ILE A 106 5.99 -1.10 12.17
N GLU A 107 7.28 -1.29 12.42
CA GLU A 107 7.78 -1.62 13.74
C GLU A 107 7.44 -0.53 14.77
N LYS A 108 7.58 0.74 14.39
CA LYS A 108 7.21 1.85 15.25
C LYS A 108 5.72 1.85 15.58
N ILE A 109 4.89 1.54 14.61
CA ILE A 109 3.43 1.52 14.79
C ILE A 109 3.02 0.37 15.72
N THR A 110 3.63 -0.78 15.57
CA THR A 110 3.27 -1.96 16.35
C THR A 110 3.79 -1.94 17.78
N LYS A 111 4.79 -1.13 18.06
CA LYS A 111 5.37 -1.00 19.41
C LYS A 111 4.70 0.06 20.27
N SER A 112 3.84 0.86 19.69
CA SER A 112 3.15 1.93 20.44
C SER A 112 1.93 1.41 21.21
#